data_6e3b62df86b871affabfc0997629cbe3
#
_entry.id   6e3b62df86b871affabfc0997629cbe3
#
_cell.length_a   1.000
_cell.length_b   1.000
_cell.length_c   1.000
_cell.angle_alpha   90.00
_cell.angle_beta   90.00
_cell.angle_gamma   90.00
#
_symmetry.space_group_name_H-M   'P 1'
#
loop_
_entity.id
_entity.type
_entity.pdbx_description
1 polymer ?
#
loop_
_entity_poly.entity_id
_entity_poly.type
_entity_poly.pdbx_seq_one_letter_code
_entity_poly.pdbx_strand_id
1 'polypeptide(L)'
;MQWLSSPWFQRKPVSHLIEEMNSGERLHRRLGPLALMSLGIGATIGTGLYVSTGIVARDIAGPSIMLSFVLAAVGCGFAALCYSELASMVPVAGSAYTYAYATLGELIAWIIGWDLILEYAIGSCFVANGWSSYFDSMLQYVFNVHLDPRLLSPPWYYDFKQEEFVLQFVTLKGGTQALAWFNLPAVLITVAITIILVIGIKESAGFNVAMVLVNIGVVLTVIGVGVAYVDPANWRPFLHEDKQYRGIALGAARIFIAYIGFDSISTHAEEARKPQRDLALGIMGALVVCTVLYVAVAAVLTGMIPYRQINEAAPLSAALQAKGLTFAGGMITLGILAGMTSSLLVGNLSQPRILLAMARDGLLPHSFFGAVHSRFKTPWKSTILVGVVVALGGALAPLGFLADLVSIGTLFAFVIVSAAVWILRITDPDVPRPFRTPLAPFVSIMGVLVNGGLMFSLGRDNWIRLVIWLIVGLFIYIGYSRQHSVLSRRTALAAGESDPGLAIAGPASQD
;
A
#
# COMPACT_ATOMS: atom_id res chain seq x y z
N MET A 1 -5.38 26.15 -22.73
CA MET A 1 -5.55 24.69 -22.57
C MET A 1 -7.04 24.38 -22.55
N GLN A 2 -7.65 24.23 -23.74
CA GLN A 2 -9.12 24.02 -23.90
C GLN A 2 -9.65 22.69 -23.37
N TRP A 3 -8.78 21.69 -23.16
CA TRP A 3 -9.19 20.37 -22.63
C TRP A 3 -9.59 20.40 -21.15
N LEU A 4 -9.14 21.39 -20.36
CA LEU A 4 -9.53 21.58 -18.96
C LEU A 4 -10.97 22.11 -18.78
N SER A 5 -11.59 22.64 -19.82
CA SER A 5 -13.00 23.08 -19.79
C SER A 5 -13.99 21.95 -20.12
N SER A 6 -13.50 20.75 -20.43
CA SER A 6 -14.33 19.58 -20.69
C SER A 6 -15.00 19.09 -19.38
N PRO A 7 -16.25 18.61 -19.43
CA PRO A 7 -16.95 18.03 -18.27
C PRO A 7 -16.18 16.88 -17.58
N TRP A 8 -15.24 16.23 -18.28
CA TRP A 8 -14.41 15.13 -17.78
C TRP A 8 -13.31 15.58 -16.80
N PHE A 9 -12.89 16.85 -16.86
CA PHE A 9 -11.80 17.42 -16.10
C PHE A 9 -12.26 18.52 -15.13
N GLN A 10 -13.54 18.47 -14.74
CA GLN A 10 -14.06 19.38 -13.71
C GLN A 10 -13.33 19.13 -12.39
N ARG A 11 -12.78 20.20 -11.80
CA ARG A 11 -12.04 20.16 -10.55
C ARG A 11 -12.96 20.49 -9.39
N LYS A 12 -12.76 19.80 -8.27
CA LYS A 12 -13.42 20.14 -7.02
C LYS A 12 -12.60 21.26 -6.34
N PRO A 13 -13.16 22.47 -6.17
CA PRO A 13 -12.42 23.59 -5.56
C PRO A 13 -11.92 23.21 -4.17
N VAL A 14 -10.67 23.59 -3.84
CA VAL A 14 -10.07 23.35 -2.52
C VAL A 14 -10.90 23.99 -1.40
N SER A 15 -11.53 25.14 -1.67
CA SER A 15 -12.47 25.79 -0.74
C SER A 15 -13.64 24.89 -0.35
N HIS A 16 -14.25 24.20 -1.31
CA HIS A 16 -15.34 23.27 -1.05
C HIS A 16 -14.89 22.06 -0.23
N LEU A 17 -13.70 21.53 -0.49
CA LEU A 17 -13.12 20.43 0.32
C LEU A 17 -12.91 20.87 1.77
N ILE A 18 -12.41 22.08 1.99
CA ILE A 18 -12.22 22.67 3.32
C ILE A 18 -13.58 22.95 3.99
N GLU A 19 -14.58 23.40 3.27
CA GLU A 19 -15.94 23.62 3.78
C GLU A 19 -16.58 22.29 4.21
N GLU A 20 -16.51 21.25 3.40
CA GLU A 20 -17.01 19.90 3.73
C GLU A 20 -16.34 19.35 4.98
N MET A 21 -15.01 19.53 5.11
CA MET A 21 -14.27 19.18 6.32
C MET A 21 -14.75 19.98 7.54
N ASN A 22 -15.14 21.24 7.35
CA ASN A 22 -15.59 22.12 8.44
C ASN A 22 -17.07 21.93 8.82
N SER A 23 -17.90 21.41 7.93
CA SER A 23 -19.35 21.19 8.14
C SER A 23 -19.68 19.83 8.78
N GLY A 24 -18.72 18.85 8.77
CA GLY A 24 -18.88 17.54 9.39
C GLY A 24 -18.48 17.50 10.89
N GLU A 25 -18.67 16.34 11.53
CA GLU A 25 -18.10 16.08 12.86
C GLU A 25 -16.56 16.15 12.75
N ARG A 26 -15.95 17.16 13.35
CA ARG A 26 -14.51 17.38 13.31
C ARG A 26 -13.77 16.31 14.09
N LEU A 27 -12.77 15.69 13.46
CA LEU A 27 -11.82 14.85 14.17
C LEU A 27 -10.93 15.69 15.09
N HIS A 28 -10.55 15.11 16.23
CA HIS A 28 -9.67 15.83 17.17
C HIS A 28 -8.25 15.94 16.63
N ARG A 29 -7.77 17.17 16.42
CA ARG A 29 -6.40 17.46 15.98
C ARG A 29 -5.37 17.17 17.09
N ARG A 30 -4.94 15.93 17.19
CA ARG A 30 -4.00 15.47 18.23
C ARG A 30 -2.64 15.03 17.72
N LEU A 31 -2.49 14.74 16.42
CA LEU A 31 -1.28 14.16 15.85
C LEU A 31 -0.26 15.25 15.53
N GLY A 32 0.90 15.19 16.17
CA GLY A 32 2.09 15.97 15.81
C GLY A 32 2.95 15.24 14.77
N PRO A 33 4.05 15.85 14.29
CA PRO A 33 4.88 15.28 13.22
C PRO A 33 5.50 13.93 13.57
N LEU A 34 5.91 13.70 14.83
CA LEU A 34 6.44 12.40 15.28
C LEU A 34 5.35 11.31 15.30
N ALA A 35 4.13 11.65 15.71
CA ALA A 35 3.03 10.68 15.68
C ALA A 35 2.64 10.31 14.26
N LEU A 36 2.61 11.28 13.33
CA LEU A 36 2.37 11.05 11.91
C LEU A 36 3.50 10.23 11.28
N MET A 37 4.76 10.53 11.60
CA MET A 37 5.91 9.74 11.16
C MET A 37 5.81 8.30 11.67
N SER A 38 5.46 8.10 12.95
CA SER A 38 5.26 6.76 13.51
C SER A 38 4.14 6.01 12.80
N LEU A 39 3.02 6.68 12.47
CA LEU A 39 1.94 6.08 11.68
C LEU A 39 2.46 5.59 10.31
N GLY A 40 3.20 6.42 9.60
CA GLY A 40 3.81 6.06 8.32
C GLY A 40 4.78 4.90 8.43
N ILE A 41 5.68 4.91 9.41
CA ILE A 41 6.62 3.81 9.67
C ILE A 41 5.85 2.51 9.94
N GLY A 42 4.81 2.55 10.79
CA GLY A 42 4.00 1.38 11.11
C GLY A 42 3.22 0.82 9.94
N ALA A 43 2.71 1.69 9.05
CA ALA A 43 2.05 1.27 7.81
C ALA A 43 3.04 0.66 6.80
N THR A 44 4.28 1.16 6.78
CA THR A 44 5.28 0.82 5.77
C THR A 44 6.09 -0.43 6.17
N ILE A 45 6.49 -0.58 7.45
CA ILE A 45 7.24 -1.77 7.91
C ILE A 45 6.29 -2.96 8.07
N GLY A 46 6.25 -3.82 7.07
CA GLY A 46 5.41 -5.00 7.00
C GLY A 46 6.04 -6.13 6.18
N THR A 47 5.23 -6.90 5.49
CA THR A 47 5.63 -8.03 4.65
C THR A 47 6.67 -7.65 3.58
N GLY A 48 6.62 -6.42 3.08
CA GLY A 48 7.62 -5.89 2.14
C GLY A 48 9.04 -5.99 2.67
N LEU A 49 9.28 -5.57 3.92
CA LEU A 49 10.60 -5.74 4.56
C LEU A 49 10.86 -7.19 4.94
N TYR A 50 9.91 -7.82 5.64
CA TYR A 50 10.17 -9.08 6.32
C TYR A 50 10.20 -10.29 5.39
N VAL A 51 9.49 -10.26 4.26
CA VAL A 51 9.42 -11.38 3.30
C VAL A 51 10.06 -11.04 1.97
N SER A 52 9.66 -9.91 1.34
CA SER A 52 10.16 -9.57 0.00
C SER A 52 11.67 -9.36 -0.04
N THR A 53 12.29 -8.91 1.06
CA THR A 53 13.75 -8.79 1.15
C THR A 53 14.42 -10.14 0.89
N GLY A 54 13.90 -11.23 1.44
CA GLY A 54 14.47 -12.57 1.23
C GLY A 54 14.29 -13.06 -0.22
N ILE A 55 13.07 -12.92 -0.75
CA ILE A 55 12.75 -13.34 -2.13
C ILE A 55 13.61 -12.57 -3.13
N VAL A 56 13.64 -11.25 -3.02
CA VAL A 56 14.39 -10.39 -3.96
C VAL A 56 15.90 -10.59 -3.83
N ALA A 57 16.41 -10.78 -2.61
CA ALA A 57 17.83 -11.09 -2.42
C ALA A 57 18.21 -12.43 -3.04
N ARG A 58 17.38 -13.47 -2.84
CA ARG A 58 17.66 -14.81 -3.34
C ARG A 58 17.60 -14.91 -4.88
N ASP A 59 16.52 -14.39 -5.49
CA ASP A 59 16.17 -14.71 -6.88
C ASP A 59 16.52 -13.61 -7.88
N ILE A 60 16.84 -12.38 -7.40
CA ILE A 60 16.91 -11.22 -8.29
C ILE A 60 18.19 -10.40 -8.10
N ALA A 61 18.41 -9.90 -6.88
CA ALA A 61 19.45 -8.88 -6.67
C ALA A 61 20.72 -9.43 -6.01
N GLY A 62 20.64 -10.55 -5.29
CA GLY A 62 21.74 -10.99 -4.44
C GLY A 62 22.02 -9.97 -3.32
N PRO A 63 23.27 -9.87 -2.84
CA PRO A 63 23.65 -8.87 -1.85
C PRO A 63 23.43 -7.42 -2.32
N SER A 64 23.40 -7.16 -3.62
CA SER A 64 23.13 -5.83 -4.16
C SER A 64 21.70 -5.32 -3.94
N ILE A 65 20.84 -6.10 -3.28
CA ILE A 65 19.52 -5.66 -2.81
C ILE A 65 19.61 -4.40 -1.94
N MET A 66 20.71 -4.16 -1.25
CA MET A 66 20.98 -2.90 -0.54
C MET A 66 20.88 -1.70 -1.47
N LEU A 67 21.45 -1.82 -2.69
CA LEU A 67 21.33 -0.77 -3.72
C LEU A 67 19.93 -0.72 -4.33
N SER A 68 19.23 -1.86 -4.40
CA SER A 68 17.83 -1.88 -4.84
C SER A 68 16.93 -1.09 -3.88
N PHE A 69 17.12 -1.20 -2.57
CA PHE A 69 16.43 -0.38 -1.58
C PHE A 69 16.73 1.11 -1.75
N VAL A 70 17.99 1.48 -1.96
CA VAL A 70 18.38 2.88 -2.19
C VAL A 70 17.72 3.42 -3.46
N LEU A 71 17.73 2.66 -4.55
CA LEU A 71 17.11 3.07 -5.82
C LEU A 71 15.59 3.23 -5.68
N ALA A 72 14.92 2.29 -5.01
CA ALA A 72 13.49 2.38 -4.72
C ALA A 72 13.20 3.61 -3.83
N ALA A 73 14.02 3.87 -2.81
CA ALA A 73 13.89 5.05 -1.94
C ALA A 73 14.03 6.36 -2.70
N VAL A 74 14.90 6.43 -3.71
CA VAL A 74 15.04 7.62 -4.57
C VAL A 74 13.75 7.86 -5.35
N GLY A 75 13.16 6.81 -5.95
CA GLY A 75 11.86 6.90 -6.63
C GLY A 75 10.74 7.35 -5.69
N CYS A 76 10.65 6.72 -4.50
CA CYS A 76 9.71 7.12 -3.45
C CYS A 76 9.96 8.56 -2.97
N GLY A 77 11.22 9.01 -2.88
CA GLY A 77 11.60 10.34 -2.43
C GLY A 77 11.05 11.45 -3.32
N PHE A 78 11.15 11.27 -4.63
CA PHE A 78 10.54 12.22 -5.58
C PHE A 78 9.02 12.26 -5.44
N ALA A 79 8.36 11.11 -5.34
CA ALA A 79 6.92 11.05 -5.11
C ALA A 79 6.53 11.63 -3.75
N ALA A 80 7.25 11.31 -2.67
CA ALA A 80 6.98 11.80 -1.33
C ALA A 80 7.06 13.33 -1.20
N LEU A 81 8.01 13.97 -1.92
CA LEU A 81 8.09 15.42 -2.01
C LEU A 81 6.85 16.01 -2.70
N CYS A 82 6.38 15.38 -3.79
CA CYS A 82 5.16 15.78 -4.49
C CYS A 82 3.92 15.56 -3.62
N TYR A 83 3.80 14.41 -2.96
CA TYR A 83 2.74 14.15 -1.98
C TYR A 83 2.72 15.17 -0.85
N SER A 84 3.89 15.55 -0.33
CA SER A 84 4.02 16.54 0.75
C SER A 84 3.50 17.91 0.33
N GLU A 85 3.72 18.34 -0.92
CA GLU A 85 3.17 19.59 -1.45
C GLU A 85 1.65 19.53 -1.52
N LEU A 86 1.09 18.48 -2.15
CA LEU A 86 -0.37 18.32 -2.29
C LEU A 86 -1.07 18.18 -0.93
N ALA A 87 -0.50 17.38 -0.03
CA ALA A 87 -1.03 17.21 1.32
C ALA A 87 -1.04 18.50 2.13
N SER A 88 -0.04 19.38 1.93
CA SER A 88 0.00 20.69 2.58
C SER A 88 -1.03 21.68 2.04
N MET A 89 -1.40 21.54 0.76
CA MET A 89 -2.38 22.40 0.08
C MET A 89 -3.82 21.95 0.34
N VAL A 90 -4.06 20.65 0.37
CA VAL A 90 -5.37 20.02 0.51
C VAL A 90 -5.36 19.11 1.75
N PRO A 91 -5.46 19.70 2.97
CA PRO A 91 -5.35 18.94 4.21
C PRO A 91 -6.66 18.20 4.56
N VAL A 92 -7.17 17.42 3.62
CA VAL A 92 -8.41 16.62 3.73
C VAL A 92 -8.07 15.15 3.60
N ALA A 93 -8.73 14.29 4.38
CA ALA A 93 -8.58 12.85 4.26
C ALA A 93 -9.07 12.36 2.90
N GLY A 94 -8.35 11.42 2.29
CA GLY A 94 -8.70 10.84 0.98
C GLY A 94 -7.50 10.54 0.10
N SER A 95 -6.27 10.82 0.57
CA SER A 95 -5.02 10.49 -0.11
C SER A 95 -4.96 11.05 -1.55
N ALA A 96 -4.26 10.37 -2.44
CA ALA A 96 -4.07 10.75 -3.84
C ALA A 96 -5.38 10.98 -4.61
N TYR A 97 -6.48 10.29 -4.26
CA TYR A 97 -7.81 10.50 -4.84
C TYR A 97 -8.26 11.96 -4.69
N THR A 98 -8.26 12.47 -3.46
CA THR A 98 -8.70 13.85 -3.17
C THR A 98 -7.77 14.89 -3.81
N TYR A 99 -6.47 14.61 -3.83
CA TYR A 99 -5.50 15.51 -4.48
C TYR A 99 -5.71 15.58 -5.99
N ALA A 100 -5.93 14.44 -6.63
CA ALA A 100 -6.24 14.39 -8.06
C ALA A 100 -7.56 15.10 -8.37
N TYR A 101 -8.58 14.98 -7.52
CA TYR A 101 -9.86 15.63 -7.71
C TYR A 101 -9.73 17.16 -7.65
N ALA A 102 -8.94 17.66 -6.72
CA ALA A 102 -8.69 19.09 -6.59
C ALA A 102 -7.81 19.66 -7.73
N THR A 103 -6.96 18.85 -8.33
CA THR A 103 -5.88 19.33 -9.23
C THR A 103 -6.07 18.97 -10.69
N LEU A 104 -6.42 17.71 -10.98
CA LEU A 104 -6.50 17.15 -12.34
C LEU A 104 -7.93 16.92 -12.83
N GLY A 105 -8.89 16.91 -11.90
CA GLY A 105 -10.31 16.74 -12.20
C GLY A 105 -10.83 15.33 -11.99
N GLU A 106 -12.15 15.18 -12.17
CA GLU A 106 -12.93 14.02 -11.74
C GLU A 106 -12.47 12.70 -12.37
N LEU A 107 -12.22 12.66 -13.69
CA LEU A 107 -11.81 11.44 -14.35
C LEU A 107 -10.47 10.90 -13.81
N ILE A 108 -9.48 11.79 -13.62
CA ILE A 108 -8.19 11.37 -13.08
C ILE A 108 -8.32 10.97 -11.61
N ALA A 109 -9.15 11.68 -10.85
CA ALA A 109 -9.48 11.28 -9.48
C ALA A 109 -10.10 9.88 -9.43
N TRP A 110 -11.06 9.60 -10.33
CA TRP A 110 -11.64 8.26 -10.45
C TRP A 110 -10.59 7.19 -10.76
N ILE A 111 -9.72 7.44 -11.75
CA ILE A 111 -8.65 6.51 -12.13
C ILE A 111 -7.76 6.20 -10.92
N ILE A 112 -7.32 7.23 -10.17
CA ILE A 112 -6.51 7.04 -8.96
C ILE A 112 -7.32 6.34 -7.86
N GLY A 113 -8.56 6.75 -7.62
CA GLY A 113 -9.41 6.10 -6.62
C GLY A 113 -9.63 4.61 -6.92
N TRP A 114 -9.83 4.28 -8.19
CA TRP A 114 -9.97 2.90 -8.66
C TRP A 114 -8.66 2.10 -8.50
N ASP A 115 -7.53 2.73 -8.76
CA ASP A 115 -6.20 2.14 -8.55
C ASP A 115 -5.90 1.91 -7.07
N LEU A 116 -6.23 2.88 -6.20
CA LEU A 116 -6.11 2.73 -4.75
C LEU A 116 -6.97 1.58 -4.19
N ILE A 117 -8.13 1.28 -4.79
CA ILE A 117 -8.93 0.10 -4.40
C ILE A 117 -8.10 -1.18 -4.61
N LEU A 118 -7.44 -1.29 -5.75
CA LEU A 118 -6.56 -2.42 -6.05
C LEU A 118 -5.37 -2.46 -5.07
N GLU A 119 -4.67 -1.34 -4.94
CA GLU A 119 -3.47 -1.21 -4.12
C GLU A 119 -3.72 -1.67 -2.68
N TYR A 120 -4.73 -1.11 -2.00
CA TYR A 120 -5.01 -1.44 -0.60
C TYR A 120 -5.55 -2.86 -0.42
N ALA A 121 -6.42 -3.34 -1.33
CA ALA A 121 -6.94 -4.71 -1.25
C ALA A 121 -5.82 -5.74 -1.44
N ILE A 122 -5.06 -5.61 -2.53
CA ILE A 122 -3.99 -6.55 -2.86
C ILE A 122 -2.82 -6.42 -1.87
N GLY A 123 -2.50 -5.20 -1.42
CA GLY A 123 -1.52 -4.97 -0.36
C GLY A 123 -1.89 -5.67 0.94
N SER A 124 -3.17 -5.63 1.33
CA SER A 124 -3.67 -6.37 2.49
C SER A 124 -3.61 -7.89 2.29
N CYS A 125 -3.94 -8.41 1.09
CA CYS A 125 -3.76 -9.83 0.75
C CYS A 125 -2.29 -10.26 0.90
N PHE A 126 -1.38 -9.42 0.40
CA PHE A 126 0.06 -9.65 0.49
C PHE A 126 0.55 -9.70 1.94
N VAL A 127 0.09 -8.76 2.79
CA VAL A 127 0.44 -8.76 4.22
C VAL A 127 -0.15 -9.97 4.93
N ALA A 128 -1.39 -10.37 4.67
CA ALA A 128 -2.03 -11.55 5.27
C ALA A 128 -1.28 -12.85 4.91
N ASN A 129 -0.81 -12.95 3.66
CA ASN A 129 -0.04 -14.09 3.17
C ASN A 129 1.33 -14.19 3.86
N GLY A 130 2.06 -13.06 3.93
CA GLY A 130 3.34 -13.00 4.65
C GLY A 130 3.17 -13.26 6.16
N TRP A 131 2.11 -12.76 6.76
CA TRP A 131 1.77 -13.04 8.16
C TRP A 131 1.61 -14.54 8.41
N SER A 132 0.92 -15.24 7.51
CA SER A 132 0.73 -16.70 7.58
C SER A 132 2.08 -17.44 7.62
N SER A 133 3.04 -17.05 6.80
CA SER A 133 4.36 -17.66 6.76
C SER A 133 5.12 -17.51 8.08
N TYR A 134 5.07 -16.33 8.69
CA TYR A 134 5.69 -16.10 9.99
C TYR A 134 4.90 -16.75 11.14
N PHE A 135 3.58 -16.87 11.02
CA PHE A 135 2.76 -17.60 11.98
C PHE A 135 3.10 -19.09 12.01
N ASP A 136 3.26 -19.71 10.84
CA ASP A 136 3.72 -21.10 10.75
C ASP A 136 5.13 -21.26 11.36
N SER A 137 6.06 -20.36 11.03
CA SER A 137 7.39 -20.33 11.64
C SER A 137 7.33 -20.22 13.17
N MET A 138 6.45 -19.38 13.72
CA MET A 138 6.24 -19.25 15.16
C MET A 138 5.73 -20.55 15.77
N LEU A 139 4.74 -21.19 15.16
CA LEU A 139 4.20 -22.47 15.64
C LEU A 139 5.27 -23.55 15.66
N GLN A 140 6.09 -23.63 14.62
CA GLN A 140 7.18 -24.61 14.54
C GLN A 140 8.26 -24.35 15.59
N TYR A 141 8.73 -23.11 15.74
CA TYR A 141 9.91 -22.80 16.55
C TYR A 141 9.60 -22.58 18.03
N VAL A 142 8.42 -22.03 18.37
CA VAL A 142 8.04 -21.76 19.76
C VAL A 142 7.26 -22.92 20.37
N PHE A 143 6.35 -23.51 19.60
CA PHE A 143 5.42 -24.52 20.10
C PHE A 143 5.71 -25.94 19.57
N ASN A 144 6.66 -26.10 18.65
CA ASN A 144 6.95 -27.37 17.95
C ASN A 144 5.71 -27.99 17.29
N VAL A 145 4.80 -27.12 16.82
CA VAL A 145 3.56 -27.50 16.12
C VAL A 145 3.75 -27.27 14.63
N HIS A 146 3.42 -28.27 13.83
CA HIS A 146 3.45 -28.19 12.37
C HIS A 146 2.02 -28.23 11.84
N LEU A 147 1.62 -27.16 11.15
CA LEU A 147 0.36 -27.16 10.41
C LEU A 147 0.45 -28.09 9.18
N ASP A 148 -0.70 -28.51 8.66
CA ASP A 148 -0.74 -29.23 7.39
C ASP A 148 -0.29 -28.29 6.27
N PRO A 149 0.76 -28.64 5.49
CA PRO A 149 1.27 -27.78 4.42
C PRO A 149 0.23 -27.40 3.37
N ARG A 150 -0.83 -28.20 3.21
CA ARG A 150 -1.94 -27.91 2.29
C ARG A 150 -2.76 -26.69 2.70
N LEU A 151 -2.72 -26.31 3.98
CA LEU A 151 -3.43 -25.17 4.56
C LEU A 151 -2.57 -23.92 4.70
N LEU A 152 -1.33 -23.95 4.20
CA LEU A 152 -0.37 -22.85 4.30
C LEU A 152 -0.08 -22.17 2.96
N SER A 153 -0.56 -22.74 1.88
CA SER A 153 -0.23 -22.28 0.54
C SER A 153 -1.47 -22.21 -0.35
N PRO A 154 -1.53 -21.27 -1.30
CA PRO A 154 -2.56 -21.24 -2.32
C PRO A 154 -2.45 -22.47 -3.22
N PRO A 155 -3.56 -22.86 -3.93
CA PRO A 155 -3.57 -24.07 -4.78
C PRO A 155 -2.75 -23.96 -6.07
N TRP A 156 -2.22 -22.78 -6.37
CA TRP A 156 -1.44 -22.48 -7.56
C TRP A 156 -0.35 -21.45 -7.25
N TYR A 157 0.68 -21.41 -8.09
CA TYR A 157 1.68 -20.34 -8.09
C TYR A 157 1.89 -19.83 -9.52
N TYR A 158 2.46 -18.64 -9.64
CA TYR A 158 2.82 -18.05 -10.93
C TYR A 158 4.30 -18.33 -11.20
N ASP A 159 4.60 -19.10 -12.23
CA ASP A 159 5.98 -19.34 -12.67
C ASP A 159 6.44 -18.18 -13.55
N PHE A 160 7.28 -17.33 -12.99
CA PHE A 160 7.84 -16.17 -13.71
C PHE A 160 8.80 -16.52 -14.86
N LYS A 161 9.23 -17.79 -14.98
CA LYS A 161 10.09 -18.25 -16.10
C LYS A 161 9.25 -18.70 -17.28
N GLN A 162 8.13 -19.35 -17.01
CA GLN A 162 7.22 -19.88 -18.02
C GLN A 162 6.04 -18.92 -18.29
N GLU A 163 5.88 -17.89 -17.46
CA GLU A 163 4.76 -16.93 -17.51
C GLU A 163 3.39 -17.61 -17.42
N GLU A 164 3.30 -18.71 -16.66
CA GLU A 164 2.09 -19.52 -16.53
C GLU A 164 1.69 -19.73 -15.07
N PHE A 165 0.38 -19.96 -14.86
CA PHE A 165 -0.16 -20.41 -13.58
C PHE A 165 -0.03 -21.93 -13.49
N VAL A 166 0.69 -22.39 -12.45
CA VAL A 166 0.97 -23.81 -12.22
C VAL A 166 0.33 -24.25 -10.90
N LEU A 167 -0.22 -25.45 -10.86
CA LEU A 167 -0.75 -26.04 -9.62
C LEU A 167 0.37 -26.23 -8.59
N GLN A 168 0.10 -25.82 -7.36
CA GLN A 168 1.07 -25.94 -6.28
C GLN A 168 0.92 -27.26 -5.54
N PHE A 169 1.98 -28.07 -5.60
CA PHE A 169 2.08 -29.30 -4.83
C PHE A 169 2.98 -29.08 -3.62
N VAL A 170 2.55 -29.56 -2.46
CA VAL A 170 3.29 -29.48 -1.19
C VAL A 170 3.66 -30.88 -0.71
N THR A 171 4.80 -31.01 -0.07
CA THR A 171 5.26 -32.30 0.47
C THR A 171 4.70 -32.51 1.87
N LEU A 172 3.95 -33.59 2.05
CA LEU A 172 3.38 -34.00 3.35
C LEU A 172 4.41 -34.75 4.21
N LYS A 173 4.10 -34.89 5.50
CA LYS A 173 4.83 -35.78 6.39
C LYS A 173 4.80 -37.20 5.83
N GLY A 174 5.95 -37.73 5.40
CA GLY A 174 6.03 -39.03 4.72
C GLY A 174 6.47 -38.96 3.25
N GLY A 175 6.76 -37.75 2.72
CA GLY A 175 7.35 -37.57 1.39
C GLY A 175 6.33 -37.61 0.22
N THR A 176 5.04 -37.83 0.49
CA THR A 176 3.99 -37.75 -0.55
C THR A 176 3.72 -36.30 -0.94
N GLN A 177 3.57 -36.07 -2.25
CA GLN A 177 3.13 -34.77 -2.76
C GLN A 177 1.60 -34.72 -2.83
N ALA A 178 1.04 -33.61 -2.35
CA ALA A 178 -0.40 -33.34 -2.42
C ALA A 178 -0.64 -31.91 -2.90
N LEU A 179 -1.77 -31.70 -3.57
CA LEU A 179 -2.20 -30.37 -4.00
C LEU A 179 -2.44 -29.48 -2.76
N ALA A 180 -1.90 -28.26 -2.78
CA ALA A 180 -2.23 -27.24 -1.78
C ALA A 180 -3.71 -26.85 -1.91
N TRP A 181 -4.34 -26.47 -0.78
CA TRP A 181 -5.76 -26.13 -0.78
C TRP A 181 -5.95 -24.62 -0.75
N PHE A 182 -5.57 -24.00 0.34
CA PHE A 182 -5.66 -22.55 0.53
C PHE A 182 -4.87 -22.13 1.78
N ASN A 183 -4.58 -20.86 1.89
CA ASN A 183 -3.86 -20.31 3.03
C ASN A 183 -4.83 -19.99 4.20
N LEU A 184 -5.06 -20.94 5.10
CA LEU A 184 -5.98 -20.81 6.23
C LEU A 184 -5.59 -19.73 7.23
N PRO A 185 -4.31 -19.61 7.70
CA PRO A 185 -3.95 -18.55 8.66
C PRO A 185 -4.18 -17.15 8.10
N ALA A 186 -3.97 -16.93 6.79
CA ALA A 186 -4.25 -15.64 6.14
C ALA A 186 -5.75 -15.30 6.19
N VAL A 187 -6.63 -16.30 6.02
CA VAL A 187 -8.08 -16.12 6.18
C VAL A 187 -8.43 -15.75 7.61
N LEU A 188 -7.91 -16.53 8.59
CA LEU A 188 -8.26 -16.35 10.00
C LEU A 188 -7.85 -14.97 10.53
N ILE A 189 -6.64 -14.51 10.23
CA ILE A 189 -6.19 -13.18 10.67
C ILE A 189 -7.01 -12.08 10.00
N THR A 190 -7.32 -12.22 8.71
CA THR A 190 -8.14 -11.23 7.99
C THR A 190 -9.54 -11.14 8.56
N VAL A 191 -10.19 -12.29 8.85
CA VAL A 191 -11.51 -12.33 9.47
C VAL A 191 -11.48 -11.68 10.87
N ALA A 192 -10.48 -12.02 11.69
CA ALA A 192 -10.32 -11.43 13.01
C ALA A 192 -10.20 -9.90 12.95
N ILE A 193 -9.35 -9.38 12.06
CA ILE A 193 -9.18 -7.94 11.86
C ILE A 193 -10.48 -7.31 11.32
N THR A 194 -11.15 -7.95 10.37
CA THR A 194 -12.41 -7.44 9.82
C THR A 194 -13.47 -7.27 10.92
N ILE A 195 -13.62 -8.27 11.80
CA ILE A 195 -14.55 -8.21 12.94
C ILE A 195 -14.20 -7.02 13.85
N ILE A 196 -12.92 -6.87 14.19
CA ILE A 196 -12.43 -5.77 15.03
C ILE A 196 -12.77 -4.42 14.39
N LEU A 197 -12.53 -4.26 13.09
CA LEU A 197 -12.78 -3.01 12.36
C LEU A 197 -14.27 -2.69 12.20
N VAL A 198 -15.13 -3.69 12.06
CA VAL A 198 -16.60 -3.49 12.03
C VAL A 198 -17.12 -2.99 13.37
N ILE A 199 -16.66 -3.59 14.48
CA ILE A 199 -17.03 -3.18 15.83
C ILE A 199 -16.48 -1.78 16.16
N GLY A 200 -15.38 -1.40 15.51
CA GLY A 200 -14.69 -0.14 15.69
C GLY A 200 -13.73 -0.19 16.88
N ILE A 201 -12.45 -0.12 16.59
CA ILE A 201 -11.45 0.15 17.63
C ILE A 201 -11.45 1.65 17.87
N LYS A 202 -11.61 2.04 19.15
CA LYS A 202 -11.18 3.38 19.58
C LYS A 202 -9.65 3.35 19.61
N GLU A 203 -9.03 3.48 18.46
CA GLU A 203 -7.59 3.59 18.36
C GLU A 203 -7.17 4.87 19.11
N SER A 204 -6.60 4.71 20.29
CA SER A 204 -5.84 5.80 20.85
C SER A 204 -4.56 5.92 20.01
N ALA A 205 -4.22 7.14 19.58
CA ALA A 205 -2.94 7.40 18.91
C ALA A 205 -1.75 6.78 19.69
N GLY A 206 -1.87 6.63 21.00
CA GLY A 206 -0.90 5.98 21.87
C GLY A 206 -0.72 4.48 21.60
N PHE A 207 -1.80 3.72 21.33
CA PHE A 207 -1.69 2.30 21.01
C PHE A 207 -0.92 2.08 19.70
N ASN A 208 -1.21 2.88 18.69
CA ASN A 208 -0.54 2.79 17.40
C ASN A 208 0.95 3.15 17.51
N VAL A 209 1.29 4.20 18.25
CA VAL A 209 2.70 4.57 18.55
C VAL A 209 3.40 3.43 19.30
N ALA A 210 2.75 2.79 20.28
CA ALA A 210 3.32 1.66 21.00
C ALA A 210 3.62 0.47 20.07
N MET A 211 2.68 0.13 19.16
CA MET A 211 2.88 -0.95 18.19
C MET A 211 4.03 -0.65 17.21
N VAL A 212 4.17 0.60 16.78
CA VAL A 212 5.27 1.04 15.91
C VAL A 212 6.60 0.97 16.65
N LEU A 213 6.65 1.38 17.91
CA LEU A 213 7.87 1.26 18.74
C LEU A 213 8.29 -0.21 18.91
N VAL A 214 7.33 -1.11 19.12
CA VAL A 214 7.60 -2.57 19.14
C VAL A 214 8.17 -3.02 17.79
N ASN A 215 7.57 -2.61 16.68
CA ASN A 215 8.02 -2.99 15.34
C ASN A 215 9.45 -2.47 15.04
N ILE A 216 9.73 -1.21 15.34
CA ILE A 216 11.09 -0.64 15.22
C ILE A 216 12.05 -1.38 16.16
N GLY A 217 11.64 -1.67 17.40
CA GLY A 217 12.44 -2.42 18.36
C GLY A 217 12.83 -3.81 17.83
N VAL A 218 11.90 -4.50 17.17
CA VAL A 218 12.16 -5.78 16.51
C VAL A 218 13.19 -5.64 15.39
N VAL A 219 13.02 -4.64 14.51
CA VAL A 219 13.97 -4.39 13.42
C VAL A 219 15.37 -4.09 13.96
N LEU A 220 15.47 -3.22 14.97
CA LEU A 220 16.75 -2.90 15.62
C LEU A 220 17.36 -4.12 16.32
N THR A 221 16.55 -5.01 16.90
CA THR A 221 17.03 -6.26 17.50
C THR A 221 17.56 -7.20 16.42
N VAL A 222 16.87 -7.35 15.29
CA VAL A 222 17.37 -8.12 14.13
C VAL A 222 18.71 -7.60 13.66
N ILE A 223 18.84 -6.28 13.51
CA ILE A 223 20.11 -5.65 13.10
C ILE A 223 21.18 -5.87 14.17
N GLY A 224 20.90 -5.55 15.44
CA GLY A 224 21.89 -5.61 16.53
C GLY A 224 22.39 -7.02 16.80
N VAL A 225 21.49 -8.01 16.82
CA VAL A 225 21.86 -9.42 17.00
C VAL A 225 22.53 -9.95 15.74
N GLY A 226 21.97 -9.66 14.56
CA GLY A 226 22.43 -10.21 13.29
C GLY A 226 23.82 -9.73 12.89
N VAL A 227 24.18 -8.46 13.19
CA VAL A 227 25.52 -7.91 12.87
C VAL A 227 26.66 -8.76 13.43
N ALA A 228 26.49 -9.37 14.60
CA ALA A 228 27.50 -10.24 15.20
C ALA A 228 27.76 -11.54 14.39
N TYR A 229 26.87 -11.90 13.49
CA TYR A 229 26.94 -13.11 12.67
C TYR A 229 27.14 -12.83 11.18
N VAL A 230 27.44 -11.58 10.83
CA VAL A 230 27.74 -11.17 9.45
C VAL A 230 29.12 -11.70 9.06
N ASP A 231 29.17 -12.43 7.95
CA ASP A 231 30.40 -12.80 7.28
C ASP A 231 30.50 -12.04 5.95
N PRO A 232 31.48 -11.13 5.80
CA PRO A 232 31.65 -10.36 4.55
C PRO A 232 31.88 -11.23 3.32
N ALA A 233 32.28 -12.49 3.47
CA ALA A 233 32.42 -13.43 2.36
C ALA A 233 31.07 -13.72 1.68
N ASN A 234 29.95 -13.65 2.42
CA ASN A 234 28.61 -13.85 1.88
C ASN A 234 28.16 -12.76 0.91
N TRP A 235 28.84 -11.60 0.90
CA TRP A 235 28.59 -10.53 -0.08
C TRP A 235 29.41 -10.71 -1.38
N ARG A 236 30.05 -11.84 -1.56
CA ARG A 236 30.79 -12.16 -2.80
C ARG A 236 30.20 -13.40 -3.47
N PRO A 237 29.72 -13.30 -4.74
CA PRO A 237 29.66 -12.09 -5.57
C PRO A 237 28.61 -11.09 -5.07
N PHE A 238 28.91 -9.78 -5.18
CA PHE A 238 27.98 -8.72 -4.72
C PHE A 238 26.74 -8.60 -5.61
N LEU A 239 26.90 -8.77 -6.92
CA LEU A 239 25.80 -8.81 -7.88
C LEU A 239 25.28 -10.24 -8.02
N HIS A 240 23.99 -10.37 -8.28
CA HIS A 240 23.40 -11.67 -8.60
C HIS A 240 23.99 -12.23 -9.89
N GLU A 241 24.43 -13.49 -9.89
CA GLU A 241 25.22 -14.07 -10.99
C GLU A 241 24.50 -14.02 -12.34
N ASP A 242 23.20 -14.33 -12.38
CA ASP A 242 22.43 -14.37 -13.63
C ASP A 242 21.89 -12.99 -14.06
N LYS A 243 21.62 -12.09 -13.11
CA LYS A 243 20.93 -10.82 -13.37
C LYS A 243 21.87 -9.63 -13.45
N GLN A 244 23.06 -9.72 -12.86
CA GLN A 244 24.06 -8.66 -12.86
C GLN A 244 23.47 -7.29 -12.43
N TYR A 245 23.82 -6.19 -13.09
CA TYR A 245 23.29 -4.85 -12.82
C TYR A 245 21.77 -4.72 -13.06
N ARG A 246 21.20 -5.55 -13.96
CA ARG A 246 19.75 -5.60 -14.16
C ARG A 246 19.01 -6.06 -12.89
N GLY A 247 19.66 -6.90 -12.06
CA GLY A 247 19.13 -7.35 -10.77
C GLY A 247 18.85 -6.19 -9.81
N ILE A 248 19.65 -5.12 -9.86
CA ILE A 248 19.45 -3.94 -8.99
C ILE A 248 18.14 -3.22 -9.37
N ALA A 249 17.93 -2.93 -10.66
CA ALA A 249 16.75 -2.22 -11.13
C ALA A 249 15.47 -3.05 -10.98
N LEU A 250 15.51 -4.33 -11.36
CA LEU A 250 14.38 -5.25 -11.18
C LEU A 250 14.10 -5.49 -9.69
N GLY A 251 15.17 -5.62 -8.89
CA GLY A 251 15.06 -5.71 -7.44
C GLY A 251 14.43 -4.46 -6.84
N ALA A 252 14.81 -3.26 -7.30
CA ALA A 252 14.21 -2.01 -6.85
C ALA A 252 12.71 -1.93 -7.15
N ALA A 253 12.28 -2.36 -8.35
CA ALA A 253 10.88 -2.37 -8.72
C ALA A 253 10.04 -3.35 -7.87
N ARG A 254 10.60 -4.54 -7.55
CA ARG A 254 9.90 -5.54 -6.73
C ARG A 254 9.95 -5.25 -5.24
N ILE A 255 11.07 -4.70 -4.74
CA ILE A 255 11.17 -4.32 -3.33
C ILE A 255 10.46 -3.00 -3.03
N PHE A 256 10.01 -2.28 -4.05
CA PHE A 256 9.25 -1.05 -3.93
C PHE A 256 8.02 -1.21 -3.01
N ILE A 257 7.40 -2.40 -3.02
CA ILE A 257 6.29 -2.76 -2.11
C ILE A 257 6.63 -2.53 -0.62
N ALA A 258 7.90 -2.59 -0.24
CA ALA A 258 8.33 -2.33 1.14
C ALA A 258 8.20 -0.85 1.54
N TYR A 259 8.09 0.06 0.58
CA TYR A 259 7.91 1.49 0.84
C TYR A 259 6.44 1.93 0.82
N ILE A 260 5.53 1.07 0.37
CA ILE A 260 4.09 1.37 0.35
C ILE A 260 3.60 1.57 1.78
N GLY A 261 2.84 2.64 2.00
CA GLY A 261 2.25 2.97 3.30
C GLY A 261 2.62 4.36 3.82
N PHE A 262 3.73 4.99 3.40
CA PHE A 262 4.04 6.36 3.83
C PHE A 262 3.00 7.38 3.33
N ASP A 263 2.34 7.13 2.22
CA ASP A 263 1.25 7.91 1.65
C ASP A 263 -0.01 7.89 2.54
N SER A 264 -0.19 6.81 3.33
CA SER A 264 -1.29 6.68 4.30
C SER A 264 -1.28 7.78 5.36
N ILE A 265 -0.13 8.42 5.62
CA ILE A 265 -0.02 9.60 6.49
C ILE A 265 -0.99 10.69 6.00
N SER A 266 -1.15 10.83 4.69
CA SER A 266 -2.04 11.82 4.09
C SER A 266 -3.52 11.61 4.42
N THR A 267 -3.93 10.38 4.70
CA THR A 267 -5.31 10.06 5.13
C THR A 267 -5.64 10.57 6.53
N HIS A 268 -4.62 10.91 7.33
CA HIS A 268 -4.75 11.44 8.69
C HIS A 268 -4.60 12.97 8.75
N ALA A 269 -4.73 13.65 7.61
CA ALA A 269 -4.55 15.10 7.50
C ALA A 269 -5.47 15.88 8.44
N GLU A 270 -6.71 15.43 8.62
CA GLU A 270 -7.70 16.08 9.49
C GLU A 270 -7.37 15.96 10.99
N GLU A 271 -6.60 14.95 11.39
CA GLU A 271 -6.17 14.70 12.77
C GLU A 271 -4.84 15.40 13.12
N ALA A 272 -4.14 15.94 12.13
CA ALA A 272 -2.87 16.62 12.30
C ALA A 272 -3.03 17.98 13.01
N ARG A 273 -2.11 18.31 13.94
CA ARG A 273 -2.12 19.59 14.65
C ARG A 273 -1.88 20.77 13.72
N LYS A 274 -0.84 20.66 12.89
CA LYS A 274 -0.44 21.64 11.86
C LYS A 274 -0.27 20.90 10.54
N PRO A 275 -1.38 20.50 9.86
CA PRO A 275 -1.31 19.59 8.72
C PRO A 275 -0.36 20.07 7.62
N GLN A 276 -0.33 21.37 7.36
CA GLN A 276 0.51 22.00 6.36
C GLN A 276 2.03 21.74 6.53
N ARG A 277 2.49 21.54 7.76
CA ARG A 277 3.90 21.27 8.09
C ARG A 277 4.10 19.82 8.52
N ASP A 278 3.20 19.33 9.37
CA ASP A 278 3.40 18.07 10.08
C ASP A 278 3.25 16.85 9.15
N LEU A 279 2.40 16.96 8.10
CA LEU A 279 2.27 15.91 7.07
C LEU A 279 3.57 15.77 6.26
N ALA A 280 4.14 16.86 5.77
CA ALA A 280 5.38 16.82 5.00
C ALA A 280 6.53 16.21 5.80
N LEU A 281 6.68 16.63 7.08
CA LEU A 281 7.69 16.08 7.98
C LEU A 281 7.44 14.60 8.30
N GLY A 282 6.18 14.20 8.46
CA GLY A 282 5.79 12.83 8.70
C GLY A 282 6.15 11.92 7.51
N ILE A 283 5.75 12.31 6.30
CA ILE A 283 5.99 11.56 5.05
C ILE A 283 7.51 11.40 4.80
N MET A 284 8.24 12.52 4.78
CA MET A 284 9.68 12.48 4.50
C MET A 284 10.46 11.78 5.61
N GLY A 285 10.10 12.02 6.87
CA GLY A 285 10.74 11.37 8.01
C GLY A 285 10.52 9.86 8.02
N ALA A 286 9.31 9.39 7.76
CA ALA A 286 9.01 7.96 7.65
C ALA A 286 9.83 7.30 6.54
N LEU A 287 9.89 7.90 5.36
CA LEU A 287 10.66 7.38 4.23
C LEU A 287 12.15 7.24 4.56
N VAL A 288 12.77 8.26 5.15
CA VAL A 288 14.20 8.25 5.51
C VAL A 288 14.49 7.17 6.55
N VAL A 289 13.69 7.10 7.62
CA VAL A 289 13.87 6.09 8.68
C VAL A 289 13.71 4.68 8.12
N CYS A 290 12.65 4.43 7.34
CA CYS A 290 12.43 3.12 6.72
C CYS A 290 13.59 2.74 5.79
N THR A 291 14.10 3.67 4.97
CA THR A 291 15.22 3.40 4.07
C THR A 291 16.46 2.95 4.81
N VAL A 292 16.84 3.67 5.88
CA VAL A 292 18.02 3.31 6.69
C VAL A 292 17.85 1.92 7.30
N LEU A 293 16.69 1.64 7.88
CA LEU A 293 16.40 0.35 8.50
C LEU A 293 16.40 -0.78 7.46
N TYR A 294 15.84 -0.56 6.28
CA TYR A 294 15.73 -1.56 5.21
C TYR A 294 17.09 -1.94 4.63
N VAL A 295 17.92 -0.95 4.35
CA VAL A 295 19.29 -1.18 3.89
C VAL A 295 20.09 -1.96 4.94
N ALA A 296 19.95 -1.59 6.23
CA ALA A 296 20.64 -2.27 7.32
C ALA A 296 20.17 -3.73 7.48
N VAL A 297 18.84 -3.99 7.45
CA VAL A 297 18.29 -5.35 7.50
C VAL A 297 18.76 -6.19 6.32
N ALA A 298 18.72 -5.61 5.10
CA ALA A 298 19.17 -6.31 3.89
C ALA A 298 20.67 -6.66 3.95
N ALA A 299 21.51 -5.74 4.46
CA ALA A 299 22.92 -5.98 4.67
C ALA A 299 23.15 -7.12 5.68
N VAL A 300 22.47 -7.07 6.81
CA VAL A 300 22.58 -8.10 7.85
C VAL A 300 22.10 -9.45 7.34
N LEU A 301 20.92 -9.52 6.72
CA LEU A 301 20.36 -10.77 6.20
C LEU A 301 21.31 -11.45 5.19
N THR A 302 21.77 -10.69 4.19
CA THR A 302 22.66 -11.21 3.13
C THR A 302 24.08 -11.45 3.62
N GLY A 303 24.49 -10.82 4.72
CA GLY A 303 25.76 -11.08 5.39
C GLY A 303 25.71 -12.29 6.31
N MET A 304 24.57 -12.59 6.94
CA MET A 304 24.44 -13.76 7.82
C MET A 304 24.49 -15.08 7.07
N ILE A 305 23.83 -15.18 5.93
CA ILE A 305 23.74 -16.41 5.12
C ILE A 305 23.94 -16.09 3.64
N PRO A 306 24.51 -17.01 2.85
CA PRO A 306 24.62 -16.86 1.40
C PRO A 306 23.23 -16.63 0.79
N TYR A 307 23.09 -15.65 -0.11
CA TYR A 307 21.79 -15.24 -0.64
C TYR A 307 20.99 -16.37 -1.28
N ARG A 308 21.64 -17.37 -1.87
CA ARG A 308 21.01 -18.55 -2.46
C ARG A 308 20.33 -19.48 -1.45
N GLN A 309 20.70 -19.39 -0.18
CA GLN A 309 20.18 -20.22 0.92
C GLN A 309 19.12 -19.48 1.75
N ILE A 310 18.78 -18.25 1.39
CA ILE A 310 17.75 -17.48 2.08
C ILE A 310 16.41 -18.17 1.92
N ASN A 311 15.69 -18.36 3.03
CA ASN A 311 14.33 -18.88 3.02
C ASN A 311 13.36 -17.81 2.49
N GLU A 312 12.47 -18.20 1.58
CA GLU A 312 11.53 -17.25 0.96
C GLU A 312 10.36 -16.88 1.88
N ALA A 313 9.91 -17.83 2.71
CA ALA A 313 8.70 -17.66 3.50
C ALA A 313 8.91 -16.79 4.76
N ALA A 314 10.01 -17.04 5.48
CA ALA A 314 10.34 -16.33 6.72
C ALA A 314 11.88 -16.08 6.81
N PRO A 315 12.42 -15.22 5.92
CA PRO A 315 13.86 -15.10 5.73
C PRO A 315 14.64 -14.70 6.98
N LEU A 316 14.14 -13.76 7.77
CA LEU A 316 14.83 -13.28 8.97
C LEU A 316 14.82 -14.32 10.10
N SER A 317 13.66 -14.96 10.32
CA SER A 317 13.53 -16.02 11.32
C SER A 317 14.43 -17.21 11.00
N ALA A 318 14.41 -17.67 9.73
CA ALA A 318 15.24 -18.77 9.26
C ALA A 318 16.75 -18.46 9.34
N ALA A 319 17.15 -17.21 9.03
CA ALA A 319 18.55 -16.79 9.12
C ALA A 319 19.08 -16.84 10.56
N LEU A 320 18.31 -16.34 11.52
CA LEU A 320 18.68 -16.40 12.95
C LEU A 320 18.77 -17.83 13.45
N GLN A 321 17.82 -18.67 13.03
CA GLN A 321 17.82 -20.08 13.41
C GLN A 321 19.01 -20.85 12.82
N ALA A 322 19.39 -20.60 11.56
CA ALA A 322 20.56 -21.20 10.94
C ALA A 322 21.85 -20.87 11.70
N LYS A 323 21.87 -19.76 12.48
CA LYS A 323 22.96 -19.38 13.38
C LYS A 323 22.81 -19.90 14.82
N GLY A 324 21.83 -20.79 15.08
CA GLY A 324 21.59 -21.38 16.41
C GLY A 324 20.85 -20.47 17.38
N LEU A 325 20.32 -19.34 16.93
CA LEU A 325 19.61 -18.33 17.74
C LEU A 325 18.11 -18.63 17.82
N THR A 326 17.73 -19.84 18.21
CA THR A 326 16.32 -20.31 18.19
C THR A 326 15.41 -19.47 19.08
N PHE A 327 15.83 -19.15 20.33
CA PHE A 327 15.03 -18.34 21.23
C PHE A 327 14.86 -16.90 20.73
N ALA A 328 15.98 -16.26 20.32
CA ALA A 328 15.93 -14.91 19.75
C ALA A 328 15.11 -14.87 18.45
N GLY A 329 15.26 -15.88 17.59
CA GLY A 329 14.46 -16.04 16.38
C GLY A 329 12.96 -16.14 16.69
N GLY A 330 12.56 -16.88 17.71
CA GLY A 330 11.17 -16.99 18.16
C GLY A 330 10.60 -15.65 18.65
N MET A 331 11.31 -14.94 19.51
CA MET A 331 10.91 -13.62 20.01
C MET A 331 10.79 -12.57 18.89
N ILE A 332 11.75 -12.57 17.98
CA ILE A 332 11.74 -11.70 16.79
C ILE A 332 10.53 -12.04 15.91
N THR A 333 10.22 -13.31 15.70
CA THR A 333 9.07 -13.78 14.92
C THR A 333 7.75 -13.28 15.52
N LEU A 334 7.60 -13.33 16.84
CA LEU A 334 6.42 -12.76 17.53
C LEU A 334 6.30 -11.25 17.29
N GLY A 335 7.40 -10.53 17.35
CA GLY A 335 7.41 -9.09 17.09
C GLY A 335 7.09 -8.74 15.62
N ILE A 336 7.59 -9.53 14.67
CA ILE A 336 7.26 -9.41 13.25
C ILE A 336 5.76 -9.64 13.03
N LEU A 337 5.17 -10.67 13.63
CA LEU A 337 3.73 -10.94 13.56
C LEU A 337 2.90 -9.77 14.10
N ALA A 338 3.31 -9.18 15.23
CA ALA A 338 2.66 -8.00 15.78
C ALA A 338 2.73 -6.80 14.81
N GLY A 339 3.90 -6.55 14.20
CA GLY A 339 4.10 -5.51 13.20
C GLY A 339 3.25 -5.72 11.95
N MET A 340 3.24 -6.93 11.39
CA MET A 340 2.39 -7.26 10.23
C MET A 340 0.89 -7.18 10.55
N THR A 341 0.48 -7.55 11.78
CA THR A 341 -0.91 -7.39 12.23
C THR A 341 -1.32 -5.92 12.24
N SER A 342 -0.43 -5.03 12.70
CA SER A 342 -0.66 -3.58 12.65
C SER A 342 -0.79 -3.08 11.21
N SER A 343 0.11 -3.50 10.32
CA SER A 343 0.07 -3.10 8.89
C SER A 343 -1.22 -3.59 8.20
N LEU A 344 -1.64 -4.82 8.46
CA LEU A 344 -2.89 -5.37 7.93
C LEU A 344 -4.12 -4.64 8.46
N LEU A 345 -4.11 -4.24 9.74
CA LEU A 345 -5.18 -3.46 10.35
C LEU A 345 -5.28 -2.08 9.70
N VAL A 346 -4.16 -1.37 9.52
CA VAL A 346 -4.14 -0.04 8.89
C VAL A 346 -4.59 -0.11 7.44
N GLY A 347 -4.12 -1.08 6.64
CA GLY A 347 -4.53 -1.30 5.26
C GLY A 347 -6.04 -1.53 5.12
N ASN A 348 -6.58 -2.45 5.91
CA ASN A 348 -8.01 -2.77 5.92
C ASN A 348 -8.89 -1.65 6.52
N LEU A 349 -8.33 -0.73 7.32
CA LEU A 349 -9.02 0.44 7.84
C LEU A 349 -9.10 1.57 6.79
N SER A 350 -8.03 1.76 6.01
CA SER A 350 -7.90 2.88 5.07
C SER A 350 -8.79 2.71 3.84
N GLN A 351 -8.88 1.50 3.29
CA GLN A 351 -9.64 1.24 2.07
C GLN A 351 -11.14 1.56 2.19
N PRO A 352 -11.89 1.14 3.22
CA PRO A 352 -13.30 1.53 3.38
C PRO A 352 -13.52 3.04 3.50
N ARG A 353 -12.53 3.80 3.99
CA ARG A 353 -12.58 5.27 4.06
C ARG A 353 -12.47 5.90 2.66
N ILE A 354 -11.61 5.36 1.80
CA ILE A 354 -11.51 5.81 0.39
C ILE A 354 -12.82 5.51 -0.35
N LEU A 355 -13.37 4.30 -0.20
CA LEU A 355 -14.65 3.91 -0.77
C LEU A 355 -15.80 4.82 -0.29
N LEU A 356 -15.79 5.19 0.98
CA LEU A 356 -16.76 6.12 1.56
C LEU A 356 -16.63 7.53 0.96
N ALA A 357 -15.40 8.02 0.78
CA ALA A 357 -15.15 9.33 0.15
C ALA A 357 -15.64 9.34 -1.30
N MET A 358 -15.32 8.32 -2.10
CA MET A 358 -15.80 8.18 -3.48
C MET A 358 -17.34 8.07 -3.54
N ALA A 359 -17.97 7.40 -2.56
CA ALA A 359 -19.43 7.31 -2.50
C ALA A 359 -20.10 8.63 -2.10
N ARG A 360 -19.46 9.43 -1.24
CA ARG A 360 -19.93 10.79 -0.91
C ARG A 360 -19.86 11.73 -2.11
N ASP A 361 -18.87 11.57 -2.98
CA ASP A 361 -18.75 12.31 -4.23
C ASP A 361 -19.69 11.78 -5.35
N GLY A 362 -20.49 10.73 -5.05
CA GLY A 362 -21.44 10.12 -5.98
C GLY A 362 -20.82 9.18 -7.00
N LEU A 363 -19.50 8.92 -6.91
CA LEU A 363 -18.78 8.07 -7.86
C LEU A 363 -19.02 6.58 -7.62
N LEU A 364 -19.45 6.19 -6.41
CA LEU A 364 -19.85 4.83 -6.05
C LEU A 364 -21.26 4.83 -5.45
N PRO A 365 -22.01 3.71 -5.50
CA PRO A 365 -23.35 3.60 -4.92
C PRO A 365 -23.39 3.95 -3.43
N HIS A 366 -24.01 5.09 -3.10
CA HIS A 366 -24.07 5.62 -1.73
C HIS A 366 -24.83 4.69 -0.78
N SER A 367 -25.84 3.96 -1.25
CA SER A 367 -26.64 3.01 -0.46
C SER A 367 -25.82 1.86 0.13
N PHE A 368 -24.71 1.50 -0.51
CA PHE A 368 -23.80 0.45 -0.06
C PHE A 368 -22.53 1.02 0.55
N PHE A 369 -21.74 1.78 -0.23
CA PHE A 369 -20.43 2.28 0.16
C PHE A 369 -20.49 3.51 1.09
N GLY A 370 -21.61 4.26 1.06
CA GLY A 370 -21.88 5.36 1.96
C GLY A 370 -22.49 4.95 3.31
N ALA A 371 -22.80 3.65 3.50
CA ALA A 371 -23.49 3.16 4.68
C ALA A 371 -22.59 3.14 5.93
N VAL A 372 -22.90 3.99 6.91
CA VAL A 372 -22.23 4.06 8.22
C VAL A 372 -23.10 3.37 9.26
N HIS A 373 -22.50 2.51 10.11
CA HIS A 373 -23.22 1.78 11.17
C HIS A 373 -23.73 2.75 12.23
N SER A 374 -25.00 2.64 12.62
CA SER A 374 -25.65 3.56 13.56
C SER A 374 -24.98 3.62 14.94
N ARG A 375 -24.57 2.46 15.48
CA ARG A 375 -23.94 2.32 16.82
C ARG A 375 -22.43 2.50 16.77
N PHE A 376 -21.74 1.85 15.81
CA PHE A 376 -20.28 1.79 15.78
C PHE A 376 -19.65 2.95 15.00
N LYS A 377 -20.43 3.68 14.20
CA LYS A 377 -19.97 4.81 13.36
C LYS A 377 -18.86 4.42 12.38
N THR A 378 -18.85 3.16 11.93
CA THR A 378 -17.90 2.60 10.97
C THR A 378 -18.57 2.34 9.62
N PRO A 379 -17.86 2.38 8.48
CA PRO A 379 -18.38 2.04 7.15
C PRO A 379 -18.48 0.50 7.00
N TRP A 380 -19.31 -0.14 7.79
CA TRP A 380 -19.32 -1.57 8.03
C TRP A 380 -19.52 -2.44 6.78
N LYS A 381 -20.38 -2.01 5.82
CA LYS A 381 -20.60 -2.78 4.58
C LYS A 381 -19.34 -2.83 3.74
N SER A 382 -18.68 -1.69 3.55
CA SER A 382 -17.41 -1.60 2.84
C SER A 382 -16.31 -2.38 3.55
N THR A 383 -16.26 -2.33 4.89
CA THR A 383 -15.29 -3.07 5.71
C THR A 383 -15.46 -4.57 5.54
N ILE A 384 -16.71 -5.09 5.56
CA ILE A 384 -16.98 -6.52 5.33
C ILE A 384 -16.59 -6.92 3.90
N LEU A 385 -16.98 -6.13 2.89
CA LEU A 385 -16.61 -6.42 1.50
C LEU A 385 -15.10 -6.51 1.31
N VAL A 386 -14.36 -5.53 1.84
CA VAL A 386 -12.89 -5.52 1.80
C VAL A 386 -12.34 -6.74 2.52
N GLY A 387 -12.85 -7.05 3.73
CA GLY A 387 -12.43 -8.24 4.48
C GLY A 387 -12.63 -9.53 3.71
N VAL A 388 -13.76 -9.69 3.01
CA VAL A 388 -14.02 -10.87 2.17
C VAL A 388 -13.04 -10.94 1.00
N VAL A 389 -12.83 -9.82 0.29
CA VAL A 389 -11.89 -9.74 -0.85
C VAL A 389 -10.47 -10.08 -0.39
N VAL A 390 -10.03 -9.51 0.73
CA VAL A 390 -8.69 -9.75 1.30
C VAL A 390 -8.55 -11.20 1.79
N ALA A 391 -9.56 -11.77 2.43
CA ALA A 391 -9.53 -13.17 2.87
C ALA A 391 -9.43 -14.13 1.67
N LEU A 392 -10.21 -13.91 0.61
CA LEU A 392 -10.15 -14.73 -0.60
C LEU A 392 -8.81 -14.55 -1.34
N GLY A 393 -8.35 -13.30 -1.52
CA GLY A 393 -7.08 -13.03 -2.17
C GLY A 393 -5.89 -13.60 -1.39
N GLY A 394 -5.85 -13.42 -0.07
CA GLY A 394 -4.82 -13.99 0.80
C GLY A 394 -4.85 -15.53 0.86
N ALA A 395 -6.05 -16.13 0.71
CA ALA A 395 -6.19 -17.58 0.67
C ALA A 395 -5.69 -18.20 -0.64
N LEU A 396 -5.98 -17.55 -1.77
CA LEU A 396 -5.89 -18.16 -3.09
C LEU A 396 -4.78 -17.59 -3.97
N ALA A 397 -4.25 -16.39 -3.70
CA ALA A 397 -3.27 -15.74 -4.55
C ALA A 397 -1.83 -15.92 -4.01
N PRO A 398 -0.86 -16.28 -4.87
CA PRO A 398 0.53 -16.45 -4.47
C PRO A 398 1.19 -15.10 -4.17
N LEU A 399 2.12 -15.12 -3.21
CA LEU A 399 2.77 -13.92 -2.66
C LEU A 399 3.46 -13.06 -3.73
N GLY A 400 4.21 -13.68 -4.65
CA GLY A 400 4.93 -12.96 -5.70
C GLY A 400 4.00 -12.25 -6.68
N PHE A 401 2.87 -12.88 -7.04
CA PHE A 401 1.83 -12.28 -7.87
C PHE A 401 1.20 -11.05 -7.20
N LEU A 402 0.90 -11.16 -5.90
CA LEU A 402 0.36 -10.05 -5.10
C LEU A 402 1.36 -8.89 -5.03
N ALA A 403 2.64 -9.18 -4.79
CA ALA A 403 3.70 -8.17 -4.70
C ALA A 403 3.84 -7.35 -5.99
N ASP A 404 3.88 -8.02 -7.15
CA ASP A 404 4.03 -7.35 -8.44
C ASP A 404 2.80 -6.48 -8.77
N LEU A 405 1.60 -6.96 -8.44
CA LEU A 405 0.34 -6.25 -8.72
C LEU A 405 0.18 -4.99 -7.86
N VAL A 406 0.57 -5.05 -6.59
CA VAL A 406 0.58 -3.86 -5.72
C VAL A 406 1.62 -2.86 -6.21
N SER A 407 2.83 -3.33 -6.53
CA SER A 407 3.93 -2.45 -6.95
C SER A 407 3.59 -1.64 -8.20
N ILE A 408 2.94 -2.25 -9.22
CA ILE A 408 2.61 -1.52 -10.44
C ILE A 408 1.51 -0.48 -10.22
N GLY A 409 0.50 -0.76 -9.38
CA GLY A 409 -0.55 0.20 -9.02
C GLY A 409 0.03 1.40 -8.29
N THR A 410 0.78 1.17 -7.22
CA THR A 410 1.38 2.26 -6.43
C THR A 410 2.36 3.11 -7.24
N LEU A 411 3.21 2.49 -8.07
CA LEU A 411 4.10 3.23 -8.97
C LEU A 411 3.30 4.11 -9.94
N PHE A 412 2.18 3.61 -10.46
CA PHE A 412 1.28 4.37 -11.32
C PHE A 412 0.69 5.58 -10.58
N ALA A 413 0.19 5.41 -9.36
CA ALA A 413 -0.29 6.51 -8.54
C ALA A 413 0.81 7.56 -8.29
N PHE A 414 2.06 7.13 -8.03
CA PHE A 414 3.18 8.03 -7.82
C PHE A 414 3.58 8.81 -9.08
N VAL A 415 3.50 8.19 -10.25
CA VAL A 415 3.67 8.88 -11.53
C VAL A 415 2.63 9.99 -11.69
N ILE A 416 1.36 9.69 -11.43
CA ILE A 416 0.27 10.68 -11.57
C ILE A 416 0.42 11.81 -10.55
N VAL A 417 0.71 11.51 -9.29
CA VAL A 417 0.91 12.52 -8.24
C VAL A 417 2.11 13.43 -8.57
N SER A 418 3.20 12.84 -9.08
CA SER A 418 4.36 13.63 -9.52
C SER A 418 4.02 14.55 -10.69
N ALA A 419 3.26 14.06 -11.68
CA ALA A 419 2.79 14.85 -12.81
C ALA A 419 1.80 15.94 -12.36
N ALA A 420 0.94 15.65 -11.38
CA ALA A 420 -0.05 16.57 -10.85
C ALA A 420 0.58 17.86 -10.29
N VAL A 421 1.67 17.71 -9.52
CA VAL A 421 2.39 18.88 -8.97
C VAL A 421 2.93 19.77 -10.08
N TRP A 422 3.52 19.18 -11.12
CA TRP A 422 4.03 19.95 -12.26
C TRP A 422 2.92 20.67 -13.02
N ILE A 423 1.84 19.96 -13.34
CA ILE A 423 0.67 20.53 -14.04
C ILE A 423 0.09 21.67 -13.20
N LEU A 424 -0.11 21.47 -11.90
CA LEU A 424 -0.67 22.49 -11.01
C LEU A 424 0.21 23.73 -10.88
N ARG A 425 1.53 23.59 -11.01
CA ARG A 425 2.45 24.73 -11.02
C ARG A 425 2.32 25.60 -12.26
N ILE A 426 1.86 25.02 -13.37
CA ILE A 426 1.65 25.73 -14.63
C ILE A 426 0.21 26.31 -14.69
N THR A 427 -0.79 25.53 -14.24
CA THR A 427 -2.19 25.92 -14.36
C THR A 427 -2.66 26.88 -13.28
N ASP A 428 -2.16 26.71 -12.06
CA ASP A 428 -2.59 27.47 -10.88
C ASP A 428 -1.36 27.94 -10.06
N PRO A 429 -0.53 28.85 -10.61
CA PRO A 429 0.73 29.26 -9.98
C PRO A 429 0.51 30.01 -8.65
N ASP A 430 -0.61 30.71 -8.51
CA ASP A 430 -0.90 31.61 -7.38
C ASP A 430 -1.51 30.91 -6.15
N VAL A 431 -1.90 29.62 -6.27
CA VAL A 431 -2.45 28.88 -5.13
C VAL A 431 -1.43 28.79 -4.00
N PRO A 432 -1.82 29.13 -2.75
CA PRO A 432 -0.93 29.05 -1.59
C PRO A 432 -0.39 27.65 -1.37
N ARG A 433 0.95 27.53 -1.27
CA ARG A 433 1.68 26.27 -1.05
C ARG A 433 2.49 26.39 0.24
N PRO A 434 1.97 25.90 1.37
CA PRO A 434 2.69 25.95 2.64
C PRO A 434 4.00 25.16 2.62
N PHE A 435 3.99 23.99 1.98
CA PHE A 435 5.20 23.25 1.61
C PHE A 435 5.38 23.34 0.09
N ARG A 436 6.57 23.70 -0.33
CA ARG A 436 6.94 23.78 -1.76
C ARG A 436 7.99 22.72 -2.07
N THR A 437 7.69 21.82 -2.99
CA THR A 437 8.67 20.86 -3.50
C THR A 437 9.88 21.60 -4.05
N PRO A 438 11.10 21.32 -3.53
CA PRO A 438 12.32 21.95 -4.01
C PRO A 438 12.55 21.58 -5.48
N LEU A 439 13.07 22.52 -6.28
CA LEU A 439 13.34 22.29 -7.71
C LEU A 439 12.17 21.58 -8.42
N ALA A 440 10.92 22.02 -8.17
CA ALA A 440 9.71 21.30 -8.54
C ALA A 440 9.65 20.76 -9.98
N PRO A 441 10.06 21.46 -11.04
CA PRO A 441 10.06 20.87 -12.39
C PRO A 441 10.95 19.64 -12.46
N PHE A 442 12.17 19.71 -11.90
CA PHE A 442 13.11 18.58 -11.90
C PHE A 442 12.58 17.42 -11.05
N VAL A 443 12.15 17.68 -9.81
CA VAL A 443 11.64 16.64 -8.90
C VAL A 443 10.42 15.94 -9.48
N SER A 444 9.46 16.69 -10.03
CA SER A 444 8.26 16.12 -10.66
C SER A 444 8.60 15.28 -11.89
N ILE A 445 9.48 15.78 -12.77
CA ILE A 445 9.92 15.03 -13.96
C ILE A 445 10.65 13.76 -13.55
N MET A 446 11.57 13.85 -12.60
CA MET A 446 12.30 12.68 -12.09
C MET A 446 11.37 11.69 -11.38
N GLY A 447 10.35 12.17 -10.67
CA GLY A 447 9.31 11.33 -10.10
C GLY A 447 8.57 10.52 -11.15
N VAL A 448 8.18 11.15 -12.26
CA VAL A 448 7.56 10.47 -13.40
C VAL A 448 8.53 9.48 -14.06
N LEU A 449 9.77 9.90 -14.33
CA LEU A 449 10.74 9.08 -15.06
C LEU A 449 11.21 7.87 -14.25
N VAL A 450 11.57 8.07 -12.97
CA VAL A 450 12.09 6.99 -12.13
C VAL A 450 10.99 5.98 -11.81
N ASN A 451 9.81 6.44 -11.34
CA ASN A 451 8.72 5.52 -11.04
C ASN A 451 8.16 4.85 -12.32
N GLY A 452 8.05 5.58 -13.43
CA GLY A 452 7.70 5.01 -14.73
C GLY A 452 8.75 3.98 -15.22
N GLY A 453 10.03 4.26 -15.05
CA GLY A 453 11.12 3.31 -15.35
C GLY A 453 11.05 2.04 -14.51
N LEU A 454 10.74 2.16 -13.20
CA LEU A 454 10.50 1.01 -12.32
C LEU A 454 9.27 0.21 -12.78
N MET A 455 8.17 0.88 -13.20
CA MET A 455 7.01 0.19 -13.78
C MET A 455 7.38 -0.63 -15.02
N PHE A 456 8.19 -0.08 -15.92
CA PHE A 456 8.66 -0.81 -17.12
C PHE A 456 9.48 -2.05 -16.77
N SER A 457 10.25 -2.01 -15.68
CA SER A 457 11.06 -3.16 -15.26
C SER A 457 10.25 -4.31 -14.66
N LEU A 458 8.98 -4.09 -14.26
CA LEU A 458 8.07 -5.13 -13.76
C LEU A 458 7.58 -6.11 -14.84
N GLY A 459 7.82 -5.80 -16.12
CA GLY A 459 7.49 -6.70 -17.23
C GLY A 459 6.09 -6.50 -17.80
N ARG A 460 5.85 -7.11 -18.97
CA ARG A 460 4.65 -6.93 -19.81
C ARG A 460 3.36 -7.35 -19.10
N ASP A 461 3.39 -8.46 -18.38
CA ASP A 461 2.18 -9.03 -17.77
C ASP A 461 1.56 -8.10 -16.72
N ASN A 462 2.40 -7.44 -15.94
CA ASN A 462 1.93 -6.50 -14.94
C ASN A 462 1.29 -5.26 -15.59
N TRP A 463 1.81 -4.81 -16.73
CA TRP A 463 1.18 -3.76 -17.53
C TRP A 463 -0.18 -4.19 -18.07
N ILE A 464 -0.29 -5.42 -18.59
CA ILE A 464 -1.57 -5.95 -19.09
C ILE A 464 -2.60 -5.99 -17.95
N ARG A 465 -2.22 -6.46 -16.77
CA ARG A 465 -3.10 -6.50 -15.58
C ARG A 465 -3.56 -5.11 -15.17
N LEU A 466 -2.66 -4.14 -15.10
CA LEU A 466 -2.99 -2.74 -14.80
C LEU A 466 -3.96 -2.18 -15.83
N VAL A 467 -3.67 -2.35 -17.13
CA VAL A 467 -4.53 -1.84 -18.21
C VAL A 467 -5.92 -2.47 -18.16
N ILE A 468 -6.03 -3.79 -17.95
CA ILE A 468 -7.32 -4.46 -17.80
C ILE A 468 -8.08 -3.88 -16.61
N TRP A 469 -7.41 -3.68 -15.45
CA TRP A 469 -8.02 -3.10 -14.27
C TRP A 469 -8.56 -1.68 -14.53
N LEU A 470 -7.75 -0.84 -15.18
CA LEU A 470 -8.14 0.52 -15.54
C LEU A 470 -9.29 0.56 -16.54
N ILE A 471 -9.32 -0.36 -17.52
CA ILE A 471 -10.43 -0.49 -18.48
C ILE A 471 -11.73 -0.84 -17.75
N VAL A 472 -11.69 -1.81 -16.82
CA VAL A 472 -12.86 -2.15 -15.98
C VAL A 472 -13.34 -0.93 -15.19
N GLY A 473 -12.41 -0.20 -14.57
CA GLY A 473 -12.75 1.06 -13.88
C GLY A 473 -13.37 2.11 -14.78
N LEU A 474 -12.85 2.25 -16.00
CA LEU A 474 -13.39 3.21 -16.98
C LEU A 474 -14.82 2.84 -17.42
N PHE A 475 -15.12 1.57 -17.60
CA PHE A 475 -16.49 1.11 -17.89
C PHE A 475 -17.45 1.44 -16.75
N ILE A 476 -17.03 1.23 -15.49
CA ILE A 476 -17.83 1.58 -14.32
C ILE A 476 -18.03 3.10 -14.25
N TYR A 477 -16.98 3.88 -14.53
CA TYR A 477 -17.06 5.34 -14.55
C TYR A 477 -18.08 5.85 -15.57
N ILE A 478 -18.01 5.38 -16.80
CA ILE A 478 -18.90 5.80 -17.88
C ILE A 478 -20.34 5.32 -17.61
N GLY A 479 -20.51 4.08 -17.14
CA GLY A 479 -21.83 3.48 -16.93
C GLY A 479 -22.55 3.97 -15.68
N TYR A 480 -21.83 4.32 -14.63
CA TYR A 480 -22.41 4.72 -13.35
C TYR A 480 -21.93 6.08 -12.83
N SER A 481 -20.62 6.22 -12.57
CA SER A 481 -20.06 7.30 -11.75
C SER A 481 -20.31 8.68 -12.36
N ARG A 482 -20.11 8.82 -13.67
CA ARG A 482 -20.34 10.08 -14.40
C ARG A 482 -21.76 10.61 -14.27
N GLN A 483 -22.75 9.71 -14.26
CA GLN A 483 -24.18 10.09 -14.19
C GLN A 483 -24.61 10.47 -12.77
N HIS A 484 -23.88 9.97 -11.75
CA HIS A 484 -24.21 10.17 -10.35
C HIS A 484 -23.28 11.16 -9.64
N SER A 485 -22.28 11.71 -10.36
CA SER A 485 -21.32 12.67 -9.82
C SER A 485 -22.01 13.88 -9.21
N VAL A 486 -21.69 14.15 -7.94
CA VAL A 486 -22.20 15.31 -7.20
C VAL A 486 -21.66 16.61 -7.82
N LEU A 487 -20.40 16.61 -8.26
CA LEU A 487 -19.78 17.78 -8.87
C LEU A 487 -20.45 18.14 -10.20
N SER A 488 -20.64 17.15 -11.08
CA SER A 488 -21.31 17.35 -12.37
C SER A 488 -22.74 17.89 -12.21
N ARG A 489 -23.51 17.37 -11.24
CA ARG A 489 -24.86 17.84 -10.93
C ARG A 489 -24.87 19.29 -10.42
N ARG A 490 -23.96 19.64 -9.49
CA ARG A 490 -23.84 21.02 -8.98
C ARG A 490 -23.49 22.01 -10.09
N THR A 491 -22.61 21.61 -11.00
CA THR A 491 -22.20 22.48 -12.13
C THR A 491 -23.33 22.68 -13.13
N ALA A 492 -24.09 21.63 -13.46
CA ALA A 492 -25.26 21.71 -14.33
C ALA A 492 -26.35 22.62 -13.74
N LEU A 493 -26.64 22.47 -12.43
CA LEU A 493 -27.58 23.33 -11.73
C LEU A 493 -27.13 24.81 -11.71
N ALA A 494 -25.84 25.06 -11.53
CA ALA A 494 -25.26 26.41 -11.55
C ALA A 494 -25.31 27.05 -12.97
N ALA A 495 -25.27 26.22 -14.01
CA ALA A 495 -25.42 26.64 -15.40
C ALA A 495 -26.89 26.81 -15.85
N GLY A 496 -27.88 26.53 -14.98
CA GLY A 496 -29.30 26.59 -15.29
C GLY A 496 -29.80 25.44 -16.16
N GLU A 497 -29.03 24.37 -16.29
CA GLU A 497 -29.41 23.14 -16.99
C GLU A 497 -30.25 22.23 -16.08
N SER A 498 -31.21 21.49 -16.66
CA SER A 498 -31.98 20.48 -15.92
C SER A 498 -31.08 19.39 -15.40
N ASP A 499 -31.31 18.92 -14.15
CA ASP A 499 -30.53 17.84 -13.52
C ASP A 499 -30.45 16.63 -14.47
N PRO A 500 -29.26 16.25 -14.94
CA PRO A 500 -29.08 15.09 -15.82
C PRO A 500 -29.55 13.77 -15.19
N GLY A 501 -29.72 13.70 -13.87
CA GLY A 501 -30.28 12.56 -13.16
C GLY A 501 -31.79 12.45 -13.23
N LEU A 502 -32.52 13.56 -13.47
CA LEU A 502 -33.96 13.57 -13.67
C LEU A 502 -34.38 13.15 -15.10
N ALA A 503 -33.48 13.27 -16.07
CA ALA A 503 -33.75 12.87 -17.46
C ALA A 503 -33.87 11.35 -17.64
N ILE A 504 -33.43 10.55 -16.67
CA ILE A 504 -33.45 9.07 -16.71
C ILE A 504 -34.57 8.48 -15.83
N ALA A 505 -35.05 9.22 -14.84
CA ALA A 505 -36.28 8.88 -14.13
C ALA A 505 -37.47 9.39 -14.97
N GLY A 506 -37.98 8.54 -15.83
CA GLY A 506 -39.23 8.81 -16.50
C GLY A 506 -40.33 9.24 -15.51
N PRO A 507 -41.38 9.93 -15.94
CA PRO A 507 -42.39 10.48 -15.04
C PRO A 507 -42.89 9.36 -14.12
N ALA A 508 -42.70 9.54 -12.83
CA ALA A 508 -43.33 8.68 -11.83
C ALA A 508 -44.83 8.71 -12.10
N SER A 509 -45.38 7.57 -12.50
CA SER A 509 -46.83 7.40 -12.58
C SER A 509 -47.41 7.80 -11.22
N GLN A 510 -48.09 8.93 -11.23
CA GLN A 510 -49.05 9.23 -10.17
C GLN A 510 -50.20 8.23 -10.35
N ASP A 511 -50.21 7.21 -9.49
CA ASP A 511 -51.41 6.46 -9.13
C ASP A 511 -51.33 6.16 -7.62
#